data_694d9da25acd16227c625b3ab4933533
#
_entry.id   694d9da25acd16227c625b3ab4933533
#
_cell.length_a   1.000
_cell.length_b   1.000
_cell.length_c   1.000
_cell.angle_alpha   90.00
_cell.angle_beta   90.00
_cell.angle_gamma   90.00
#
_symmetry.space_group_name_H-M   'P 1'
#
loop_
_entity.id
_entity.type
_entity.pdbx_description
1 polymer ?
#
loop_
_entity_poly.entity_id
_entity_poly.type
_entity_poly.pdbx_seq_one_letter_code
_entity_poly.pdbx_strand_id
1 'polypeptide(L)'
;MRIHDIYEAPFIQEMCEVTKNLWRNGWDERNGGNISYMLDESEVRFYLDLNHVIKEQELDFEVKELAGKIFLVSASGSYFKNICKNPAKNLAIVKISDDGKSFNVLWGLEDGGVPTSELASHLKCHAVRLAQDPDHRVILHCHSIAISAMTFIHDLDEKKFTRSLWEMITECLVVFPDGVSVLPWMVAGTVELGLASAEKMHDSRVVIWPHHGIMGAGQSMDDAFGLVETVEKAADIYMRVAQVPGGFKQRITSDQLWDLAERFGVTPKAGILEERSR
;
A
#
# COMPACT_ATOMS: atom_id res chain seq x y z
N MET A 1 1.03 18.71 -29.83
CA MET A 1 0.05 17.76 -29.30
C MET A 1 -0.91 18.56 -28.41
N ARG A 2 -2.22 18.34 -28.47
CA ARG A 2 -3.15 19.06 -27.58
C ARG A 2 -3.05 18.41 -26.19
N ILE A 3 -2.67 19.17 -25.18
CA ILE A 3 -2.62 18.73 -23.79
C ILE A 3 -4.04 18.74 -23.25
N HIS A 4 -4.48 17.62 -22.67
CA HIS A 4 -5.77 17.49 -22.01
C HIS A 4 -5.71 18.07 -20.59
N ASP A 5 -6.87 18.32 -20.01
CA ASP A 5 -6.93 18.77 -18.62
C ASP A 5 -6.48 17.64 -17.69
N ILE A 6 -5.45 17.90 -16.88
CA ILE A 6 -4.88 16.93 -15.93
C ILE A 6 -5.92 16.46 -14.89
N TYR A 7 -6.88 17.31 -14.54
CA TYR A 7 -7.93 16.95 -13.61
C TYR A 7 -8.89 15.88 -14.14
N GLU A 8 -8.93 15.69 -15.48
CA GLU A 8 -9.71 14.64 -16.14
C GLU A 8 -8.89 13.34 -16.33
N ALA A 9 -7.62 13.32 -15.93
CA ALA A 9 -6.77 12.13 -16.05
C ALA A 9 -7.31 10.98 -15.20
N PRO A 10 -7.44 9.75 -15.76
CA PRO A 10 -7.95 8.60 -15.02
C PRO A 10 -7.20 8.37 -13.71
N PHE A 11 -5.88 8.44 -13.71
CA PHE A 11 -5.06 8.25 -12.51
C PHE A 11 -5.31 9.30 -11.41
N ILE A 12 -5.72 10.53 -11.76
CA ILE A 12 -6.13 11.57 -10.77
C ILE A 12 -7.51 11.21 -10.21
N GLN A 13 -8.44 10.78 -11.05
CA GLN A 13 -9.79 10.42 -10.63
C GLN A 13 -9.78 9.16 -9.73
N GLU A 14 -9.02 8.13 -10.10
CA GLU A 14 -8.83 6.93 -9.29
C GLU A 14 -8.22 7.24 -7.92
N MET A 15 -7.16 8.08 -7.88
CA MET A 15 -6.55 8.54 -6.63
C MET A 15 -7.59 9.28 -5.76
N CYS A 16 -8.40 10.14 -6.36
CA CYS A 16 -9.48 10.83 -5.68
C CYS A 16 -10.51 9.88 -5.09
N GLU A 17 -10.91 8.87 -5.83
CA GLU A 17 -11.93 7.90 -5.39
C GLU A 17 -11.41 7.03 -4.24
N VAL A 18 -10.21 6.46 -4.38
CA VAL A 18 -9.62 5.60 -3.35
C VAL A 18 -9.35 6.38 -2.06
N THR A 19 -8.79 7.57 -2.13
CA THR A 19 -8.55 8.40 -0.92
C THR A 19 -9.84 8.79 -0.23
N LYS A 20 -10.92 9.04 -0.98
CA LYS A 20 -12.25 9.30 -0.43
C LYS A 20 -12.83 8.07 0.27
N ASN A 21 -12.61 6.87 -0.29
CA ASN A 21 -13.10 5.62 0.29
C ASN A 21 -12.32 5.28 1.58
N LEU A 22 -10.99 5.45 1.58
CA LEU A 22 -10.17 5.29 2.78
C LEU A 22 -10.64 6.21 3.92
N TRP A 23 -10.87 7.49 3.60
CA TRP A 23 -11.41 8.43 4.59
C TRP A 23 -12.81 8.03 5.09
N ARG A 24 -13.70 7.56 4.21
CA ARG A 24 -15.06 7.11 4.60
C ARG A 24 -15.03 5.90 5.51
N ASN A 25 -14.07 5.01 5.31
CA ASN A 25 -13.86 3.84 6.16
C ASN A 25 -13.24 4.21 7.53
N GLY A 26 -12.80 5.48 7.72
CA GLY A 26 -12.16 5.93 8.94
C GLY A 26 -10.71 5.44 9.08
N TRP A 27 -10.05 5.13 7.95
CA TRP A 27 -8.68 4.61 7.93
C TRP A 27 -7.64 5.70 7.70
N ASP A 28 -8.06 6.96 7.70
CA ASP A 28 -7.16 8.10 7.62
C ASP A 28 -7.70 9.28 8.45
N GLU A 29 -7.20 9.39 9.64
CA GLU A 29 -7.45 10.54 10.49
C GLU A 29 -6.51 11.68 10.14
N ARG A 30 -7.02 12.91 10.08
CA ARG A 30 -6.26 14.11 9.76
C ARG A 30 -5.51 13.95 8.42
N ASN A 31 -4.19 13.79 8.48
CA ASN A 31 -3.27 13.59 7.36
C ASN A 31 -2.55 12.24 7.44
N GLY A 32 -3.15 11.28 8.11
CA GLY A 32 -2.68 9.89 8.15
C GLY A 32 -2.86 9.23 6.80
N GLY A 33 -2.03 8.21 6.52
CA GLY A 33 -2.06 7.51 5.24
C GLY A 33 -1.45 8.27 4.08
N ASN A 34 -1.04 7.54 3.06
CA ASN A 34 -0.46 8.07 1.82
C ASN A 34 -0.49 7.01 0.72
N ILE A 35 -0.46 7.47 -0.53
CA ILE A 35 -0.51 6.60 -1.70
C ILE A 35 0.51 7.09 -2.72
N SER A 36 1.13 6.13 -3.41
CA SER A 36 1.92 6.39 -4.61
C SER A 36 1.54 5.42 -5.73
N TYR A 37 1.48 5.93 -6.95
CA TYR A 37 1.11 5.19 -8.15
C TYR A 37 2.12 5.45 -9.25
N MET A 38 2.82 4.41 -9.71
CA MET A 38 3.72 4.49 -10.87
C MET A 38 2.90 4.63 -12.14
N LEU A 39 3.13 5.73 -12.86
CA LEU A 39 2.44 6.06 -14.10
C LEU A 39 3.28 5.69 -15.32
N ASP A 40 2.61 5.33 -16.41
CA ASP A 40 3.26 5.18 -17.70
C ASP A 40 3.53 6.54 -18.33
N GLU A 41 4.74 6.73 -18.81
CA GLU A 41 5.14 7.99 -19.46
C GLU A 41 4.21 8.35 -20.64
N SER A 42 3.75 7.34 -21.40
CA SER A 42 2.82 7.52 -22.51
C SER A 42 1.47 8.11 -22.08
N GLU A 43 0.95 7.70 -20.91
CA GLU A 43 -0.30 8.22 -20.34
C GLU A 43 -0.12 9.67 -19.87
N VAL A 44 0.97 9.95 -19.15
CA VAL A 44 1.23 11.28 -18.59
C VAL A 44 1.42 12.33 -19.67
N ARG A 45 2.03 11.99 -20.81
CA ARG A 45 2.27 12.89 -21.97
C ARG A 45 0.99 13.45 -22.59
N PHE A 46 -0.17 12.84 -22.38
CA PHE A 46 -1.45 13.41 -22.82
C PHE A 46 -1.86 14.65 -22.02
N TYR A 47 -1.35 14.79 -20.79
CA TYR A 47 -1.77 15.80 -19.82
C TYR A 47 -0.65 16.78 -19.45
N LEU A 48 0.62 16.38 -19.54
CA LEU A 48 1.77 17.19 -19.13
C LEU A 48 2.89 17.19 -20.16
N ASP A 49 3.57 18.33 -20.27
CA ASP A 49 4.90 18.39 -20.90
C ASP A 49 5.95 17.89 -19.89
N LEU A 50 6.51 16.71 -20.13
CA LEU A 50 7.48 16.08 -19.25
C LEU A 50 8.84 16.81 -19.18
N ASN A 51 9.08 17.79 -20.09
CA ASN A 51 10.28 18.63 -20.05
C ASN A 51 10.06 19.88 -19.17
N HIS A 52 8.82 20.16 -18.79
CA HIS A 52 8.51 21.26 -17.89
C HIS A 52 8.66 20.82 -16.44
N VAL A 53 9.78 21.18 -15.82
CA VAL A 53 10.09 20.88 -14.42
C VAL A 53 9.76 22.11 -13.57
N ILE A 54 8.86 21.93 -12.60
CA ILE A 54 8.49 22.99 -11.64
C ILE A 54 9.61 23.18 -10.60
N LYS A 55 10.14 22.05 -10.09
CA LYS A 55 11.12 22.04 -9.02
C LYS A 55 11.87 20.70 -9.03
N GLU A 56 13.16 20.74 -8.75
CA GLU A 56 13.97 19.56 -8.41
C GLU A 56 14.16 19.48 -6.89
N GLN A 57 14.12 18.26 -6.34
CA GLN A 57 14.36 17.99 -4.93
C GLN A 57 15.28 16.77 -4.76
N GLU A 58 16.24 16.91 -3.89
CA GLU A 58 17.13 15.80 -3.51
C GLU A 58 16.39 14.80 -2.62
N LEU A 59 16.77 13.53 -2.73
CA LEU A 59 16.40 12.45 -1.82
C LEU A 59 17.55 12.25 -0.83
N ASP A 60 17.23 11.95 0.41
CA ASP A 60 18.18 11.52 1.45
C ASP A 60 18.51 10.02 1.36
N PHE A 61 18.04 9.35 0.31
CA PHE A 61 18.26 7.95 -0.03
C PHE A 61 18.38 7.78 -1.55
N GLU A 62 18.89 6.65 -2.01
CA GLU A 62 19.04 6.34 -3.46
C GLU A 62 18.01 5.28 -3.89
N VAL A 63 17.40 5.48 -5.08
CA VAL A 63 16.44 4.55 -5.73
C VAL A 63 16.75 4.45 -7.24
N LYS A 64 17.96 4.08 -7.57
CA LYS A 64 18.43 4.00 -8.97
C LYS A 64 17.61 3.02 -9.82
N GLU A 65 17.02 2.01 -9.19
CA GLU A 65 16.13 1.04 -9.82
C GLU A 65 14.86 1.69 -10.40
N LEU A 66 14.51 2.88 -9.90
CA LEU A 66 13.37 3.67 -10.35
C LEU A 66 13.75 4.83 -11.27
N ALA A 67 15.01 4.90 -11.75
CA ALA A 67 15.47 5.98 -12.62
C ALA A 67 14.53 6.20 -13.81
N GLY A 68 14.14 7.46 -14.03
CA GLY A 68 13.22 7.86 -15.09
C GLY A 68 11.75 7.50 -14.89
N LYS A 69 11.39 6.73 -13.86
CA LYS A 69 9.99 6.39 -13.55
C LYS A 69 9.24 7.60 -13.03
N ILE A 70 7.93 7.63 -13.35
CA ILE A 70 7.02 8.72 -12.98
C ILE A 70 6.03 8.19 -11.94
N PHE A 71 5.80 8.95 -10.88
CA PHE A 71 4.88 8.60 -9.81
C PHE A 71 3.89 9.73 -9.53
N LEU A 72 2.62 9.37 -9.37
CA LEU A 72 1.65 10.20 -8.68
C LEU A 72 1.75 9.88 -7.19
N VAL A 73 1.96 10.90 -6.35
CA VAL A 73 2.14 10.73 -4.90
C VAL A 73 1.27 11.70 -4.13
N SER A 74 0.79 11.30 -2.96
CA SER A 74 0.12 12.22 -2.05
C SER A 74 1.12 13.17 -1.38
N ALA A 75 0.71 14.43 -1.15
CA ALA A 75 1.53 15.44 -0.51
C ALA A 75 1.49 15.30 1.02
N SER A 76 2.58 15.70 1.67
CA SER A 76 2.67 15.75 3.14
C SER A 76 1.62 16.69 3.72
N GLY A 77 1.01 16.28 4.83
CA GLY A 77 -0.03 17.05 5.50
C GLY A 77 -1.39 17.06 4.80
N SER A 78 -1.54 16.31 3.69
CA SER A 78 -2.80 16.22 2.96
C SER A 78 -3.83 15.41 3.72
N TYR A 79 -5.05 15.94 3.81
CA TYR A 79 -6.20 15.20 4.31
C TYR A 79 -6.89 14.50 3.15
N PHE A 80 -7.03 13.20 3.19
CA PHE A 80 -7.63 12.42 2.10
C PHE A 80 -9.02 12.94 1.68
N LYS A 81 -9.86 13.34 2.64
CA LYS A 81 -11.15 13.97 2.38
C LYS A 81 -11.10 15.26 1.53
N ASN A 82 -9.92 15.86 1.38
CA ASN A 82 -9.73 17.11 0.65
C ASN A 82 -9.00 16.94 -0.69
N ILE A 83 -8.45 15.77 -0.98
CA ILE A 83 -7.67 15.52 -2.21
C ILE A 83 -8.49 15.88 -3.45
N CYS A 84 -9.72 15.35 -3.56
CA CYS A 84 -10.61 15.66 -4.70
C CYS A 84 -11.04 17.13 -4.80
N LYS A 85 -10.95 17.91 -3.71
CA LYS A 85 -11.34 19.32 -3.74
C LYS A 85 -10.27 20.21 -4.35
N ASN A 86 -9.03 19.85 -4.14
CA ASN A 86 -7.87 20.54 -4.69
C ASN A 86 -6.73 19.53 -4.92
N PRO A 87 -6.78 18.75 -6.02
CA PRO A 87 -5.76 17.76 -6.32
C PRO A 87 -4.36 18.35 -6.44
N ALA A 88 -4.19 19.49 -7.11
CA ALA A 88 -2.88 20.13 -7.32
C ALA A 88 -2.18 20.56 -6.02
N LYS A 89 -2.93 20.84 -4.97
CA LYS A 89 -2.35 21.13 -3.64
C LYS A 89 -1.97 19.85 -2.88
N ASN A 90 -2.73 18.78 -3.05
CA ASN A 90 -2.67 17.58 -2.22
C ASN A 90 -1.96 16.40 -2.88
N LEU A 91 -1.59 16.52 -4.16
CA LEU A 91 -0.91 15.50 -4.95
C LEU A 91 0.30 16.11 -5.68
N ALA A 92 1.19 15.22 -6.13
CA ALA A 92 2.27 15.57 -7.04
C ALA A 92 2.46 14.49 -8.09
N ILE A 93 2.87 14.90 -9.30
CA ILE A 93 3.48 14.00 -10.27
C ILE A 93 4.98 14.29 -10.25
N VAL A 94 5.76 13.27 -9.90
CA VAL A 94 7.22 13.36 -9.78
C VAL A 94 7.90 12.38 -10.72
N LYS A 95 9.06 12.74 -11.27
CA LYS A 95 9.91 11.88 -12.08
C LYS A 95 11.25 11.70 -11.39
N ILE A 96 11.65 10.46 -11.16
CA ILE A 96 12.93 10.14 -10.54
C ILE A 96 14.07 10.48 -11.51
N SER A 97 15.14 11.09 -11.01
CA SER A 97 16.36 11.39 -11.78
C SER A 97 17.07 10.13 -12.27
N ASP A 98 17.92 10.28 -13.28
CA ASP A 98 18.64 9.17 -13.87
C ASP A 98 19.65 8.51 -12.92
N ASP A 99 20.10 9.22 -11.91
CA ASP A 99 21.00 8.70 -10.86
C ASP A 99 20.23 8.15 -9.63
N GLY A 100 18.93 8.37 -9.56
CA GLY A 100 18.07 7.92 -8.45
C GLY A 100 18.26 8.68 -7.15
N LYS A 101 18.88 9.87 -7.17
CA LYS A 101 19.21 10.66 -5.96
C LYS A 101 18.36 11.91 -5.81
N SER A 102 17.57 12.24 -6.82
CA SER A 102 16.63 13.37 -6.81
C SER A 102 15.37 13.01 -7.57
N PHE A 103 14.39 13.89 -7.51
CA PHE A 103 13.20 13.83 -8.36
C PHE A 103 12.82 15.22 -8.86
N ASN A 104 12.22 15.25 -10.03
CA ASN A 104 11.64 16.42 -10.64
C ASN A 104 10.13 16.46 -10.39
N VAL A 105 9.62 17.54 -9.82
CA VAL A 105 8.17 17.80 -9.74
C VAL A 105 7.70 18.30 -11.09
N LEU A 106 6.81 17.54 -11.73
CA LEU A 106 6.22 17.87 -13.02
C LEU A 106 4.86 18.56 -12.87
N TRP A 107 4.15 18.28 -11.76
CA TRP A 107 2.83 18.86 -11.46
C TRP A 107 2.51 18.73 -9.97
N GLY A 108 1.68 19.66 -9.46
CA GLY A 108 1.17 19.62 -8.10
C GLY A 108 2.06 20.32 -7.08
N LEU A 109 1.91 19.97 -5.80
CA LEU A 109 2.58 20.60 -4.65
C LEU A 109 2.44 22.12 -4.60
N GLU A 110 1.25 22.62 -4.94
CA GLU A 110 0.95 24.05 -4.84
C GLU A 110 1.21 24.59 -3.43
N ASP A 111 1.40 25.88 -3.32
CA ASP A 111 1.69 26.60 -2.06
C ASP A 111 2.97 26.14 -1.33
N GLY A 112 3.94 25.58 -2.07
CA GLY A 112 5.21 25.14 -1.49
C GLY A 112 5.16 23.78 -0.78
N GLY A 113 4.17 22.95 -1.12
CA GLY A 113 4.02 21.58 -0.61
C GLY A 113 5.24 20.71 -0.89
N VAL A 114 5.31 19.58 -0.20
CA VAL A 114 6.31 18.51 -0.39
C VAL A 114 5.60 17.16 -0.47
N PRO A 115 6.18 16.13 -1.10
CA PRO A 115 5.64 14.79 -1.08
C PRO A 115 5.51 14.26 0.36
N THR A 116 4.74 13.18 0.52
CA THR A 116 4.58 12.51 1.82
C THR A 116 5.91 12.31 2.55
N SER A 117 5.91 12.45 3.86
CA SER A 117 7.10 12.18 4.71
C SER A 117 7.53 10.70 4.66
N GLU A 118 6.68 9.81 4.17
CA GLU A 118 6.96 8.39 3.98
C GLU A 118 7.39 8.04 2.55
N LEU A 119 7.86 9.02 1.78
CA LEU A 119 8.29 8.82 0.40
C LEU A 119 9.38 7.74 0.28
N ALA A 120 10.29 7.64 1.27
CA ALA A 120 11.30 6.58 1.32
C ALA A 120 10.67 5.19 1.34
N SER A 121 9.65 4.97 2.20
CA SER A 121 8.93 3.71 2.28
C SER A 121 8.25 3.37 0.95
N HIS A 122 7.59 4.36 0.33
CA HIS A 122 6.92 4.17 -0.96
C HIS A 122 7.91 3.80 -2.07
N LEU A 123 8.94 4.60 -2.30
CA LEU A 123 9.87 4.38 -3.41
C LEU A 123 10.71 3.11 -3.21
N LYS A 124 11.16 2.80 -1.99
CA LYS A 124 11.86 1.54 -1.70
C LYS A 124 10.96 0.32 -1.93
N CYS A 125 9.70 0.37 -1.50
CA CYS A 125 8.73 -0.71 -1.77
C CYS A 125 8.40 -0.84 -3.26
N HIS A 126 8.25 0.27 -4.00
CA HIS A 126 8.10 0.21 -5.45
C HIS A 126 9.28 -0.47 -6.14
N ALA A 127 10.52 -0.14 -5.76
CA ALA A 127 11.71 -0.76 -6.35
C ALA A 127 11.69 -2.28 -6.21
N VAL A 128 11.32 -2.78 -5.04
CA VAL A 128 11.22 -4.23 -4.77
C VAL A 128 10.03 -4.86 -5.50
N ARG A 129 8.85 -4.25 -5.40
CA ARG A 129 7.63 -4.83 -5.98
C ARG A 129 7.65 -4.86 -7.50
N LEU A 130 8.14 -3.82 -8.15
CA LEU A 130 8.29 -3.76 -9.61
C LEU A 130 9.35 -4.75 -10.15
N ALA A 131 10.34 -5.10 -9.33
CA ALA A 131 11.30 -6.15 -9.68
C ALA A 131 10.69 -7.56 -9.58
N GLN A 132 9.71 -7.78 -8.70
CA GLN A 132 8.96 -9.03 -8.55
C GLN A 132 7.86 -9.18 -9.60
N ASP A 133 7.10 -8.12 -9.79
CA ASP A 133 5.98 -8.05 -10.74
C ASP A 133 5.88 -6.59 -11.26
N PRO A 134 6.17 -6.36 -12.55
CA PRO A 134 6.15 -5.01 -13.14
C PRO A 134 4.75 -4.35 -13.12
N ASP A 135 3.70 -5.13 -12.90
CA ASP A 135 2.34 -4.62 -12.81
C ASP A 135 1.99 -4.12 -11.41
N HIS A 136 2.80 -4.39 -10.37
CA HIS A 136 2.60 -3.86 -9.01
C HIS A 136 2.95 -2.37 -8.94
N ARG A 137 2.07 -1.54 -9.48
CA ARG A 137 2.28 -0.11 -9.72
C ARG A 137 1.79 0.81 -8.59
N VAL A 138 1.08 0.28 -7.60
CA VAL A 138 0.50 1.06 -6.49
C VAL A 138 1.07 0.60 -5.16
N ILE A 139 1.47 1.56 -4.32
CA ILE A 139 1.74 1.38 -2.90
C ILE A 139 0.77 2.27 -2.13
N LEU A 140 -0.02 1.65 -1.25
CA LEU A 140 -1.05 2.28 -0.44
C LEU A 140 -0.75 2.05 1.04
N HIS A 141 -0.70 3.12 1.83
CA HIS A 141 -0.59 3.07 3.27
C HIS A 141 -1.79 3.77 3.91
N CYS A 142 -2.36 3.15 4.94
CA CYS A 142 -3.43 3.74 5.74
C CYS A 142 -3.40 3.25 7.20
N HIS A 143 -4.12 3.95 8.06
CA HIS A 143 -4.25 3.65 9.48
C HIS A 143 -5.51 2.82 9.76
N SER A 144 -5.62 1.64 9.16
CA SER A 144 -6.76 0.76 9.35
C SER A 144 -6.89 0.30 10.81
N ILE A 145 -8.13 0.31 11.33
CA ILE A 145 -8.38 0.26 12.79
C ILE A 145 -8.21 -1.15 13.34
N ALA A 146 -8.83 -2.14 12.70
CA ALA A 146 -8.87 -3.49 13.23
C ALA A 146 -7.50 -4.18 13.16
N ILE A 147 -6.75 -3.98 12.07
CA ILE A 147 -5.39 -4.50 11.96
C ILE A 147 -4.47 -3.85 12.99
N SER A 148 -4.59 -2.54 13.21
CA SER A 148 -3.85 -1.84 14.24
C SER A 148 -4.21 -2.37 15.64
N ALA A 149 -5.50 -2.55 15.94
CA ALA A 149 -5.95 -3.12 17.20
C ALA A 149 -5.43 -4.57 17.40
N MET A 150 -5.40 -5.38 16.34
CA MET A 150 -4.90 -6.74 16.39
C MET A 150 -3.41 -6.78 16.81
N THR A 151 -2.60 -5.78 16.47
CA THR A 151 -1.19 -5.72 16.88
C THR A 151 -0.98 -5.57 18.40
N PHE A 152 -2.00 -5.18 19.17
CA PHE A 152 -1.92 -5.10 20.64
C PHE A 152 -2.18 -6.40 21.35
N ILE A 153 -2.90 -7.33 20.71
CA ILE A 153 -3.35 -8.58 21.39
C ILE A 153 -2.83 -9.85 20.73
N HIS A 154 -2.27 -9.75 19.53
CA HIS A 154 -1.74 -10.90 18.78
C HIS A 154 -0.21 -10.92 18.83
N ASP A 155 0.39 -12.12 18.79
CA ASP A 155 1.83 -12.25 18.58
C ASP A 155 2.22 -11.59 17.25
N LEU A 156 3.30 -10.79 17.25
CA LEU A 156 3.85 -10.16 16.05
C LEU A 156 4.73 -11.15 15.26
N ASP A 157 4.27 -12.38 15.12
CA ASP A 157 4.85 -13.42 14.29
C ASP A 157 4.09 -13.50 12.96
N GLU A 158 4.79 -13.32 11.85
CA GLU A 158 4.19 -13.23 10.51
C GLU A 158 3.36 -14.46 10.13
N LYS A 159 3.82 -15.67 10.51
CA LYS A 159 3.11 -16.91 10.18
C LYS A 159 1.83 -17.04 10.99
N LYS A 160 1.90 -16.78 12.29
CA LYS A 160 0.74 -16.80 13.17
C LYS A 160 -0.27 -15.73 12.78
N PHE A 161 0.21 -14.52 12.46
CA PHE A 161 -0.63 -13.40 12.06
C PHE A 161 -1.35 -13.70 10.76
N THR A 162 -0.61 -14.15 9.73
CA THR A 162 -1.20 -14.57 8.44
C THR A 162 -2.22 -15.68 8.64
N ARG A 163 -1.87 -16.72 9.41
CA ARG A 163 -2.74 -17.84 9.69
C ARG A 163 -4.06 -17.40 10.32
N SER A 164 -3.98 -16.53 11.33
CA SER A 164 -5.17 -16.00 12.00
C SER A 164 -6.08 -15.22 11.05
N LEU A 165 -5.53 -14.46 10.10
CA LEU A 165 -6.31 -13.75 9.10
C LEU A 165 -6.96 -14.71 8.09
N TRP A 166 -6.21 -15.70 7.57
CA TRP A 166 -6.75 -16.67 6.61
C TRP A 166 -7.89 -17.51 7.17
N GLU A 167 -7.90 -17.76 8.47
CA GLU A 167 -8.95 -18.52 9.14
C GLU A 167 -10.27 -17.76 9.33
N MET A 168 -10.29 -16.44 9.08
CA MET A 168 -11.46 -15.60 9.35
C MET A 168 -12.47 -15.55 8.22
N ILE A 169 -12.00 -15.43 6.98
CA ILE A 169 -12.86 -15.38 5.78
C ILE A 169 -12.18 -16.10 4.61
N THR A 170 -13.01 -16.69 3.76
CA THR A 170 -12.60 -17.50 2.61
C THR A 170 -11.69 -16.73 1.64
N GLU A 171 -11.97 -15.46 1.42
CA GLU A 171 -11.29 -14.62 0.45
C GLU A 171 -9.82 -14.37 0.80
N CYS A 172 -9.44 -14.41 2.09
CA CYS A 172 -8.10 -14.04 2.53
C CYS A 172 -7.00 -14.84 1.83
N LEU A 173 -7.12 -16.18 1.82
CA LEU A 173 -6.12 -17.03 1.17
C LEU A 173 -6.03 -16.76 -0.34
N VAL A 174 -7.14 -16.44 -0.97
CA VAL A 174 -7.21 -16.18 -2.41
C VAL A 174 -6.61 -14.83 -2.76
N VAL A 175 -6.90 -13.79 -1.96
CA VAL A 175 -6.47 -12.41 -2.20
C VAL A 175 -4.99 -12.19 -1.83
N PHE A 176 -4.54 -12.76 -0.71
CA PHE A 176 -3.14 -12.67 -0.27
C PHE A 176 -2.55 -14.01 0.11
N PRO A 177 -2.35 -14.92 -0.89
CA PRO A 177 -1.73 -16.23 -0.65
C PRO A 177 -0.26 -16.11 -0.19
N ASP A 178 0.39 -14.98 -0.48
CA ASP A 178 1.70 -14.57 -0.02
C ASP A 178 1.73 -14.15 1.48
N GLY A 179 0.55 -14.10 2.12
CA GLY A 179 0.41 -13.74 3.52
C GLY A 179 0.68 -12.27 3.80
N VAL A 180 0.86 -11.95 5.08
CA VAL A 180 1.26 -10.63 5.55
C VAL A 180 2.62 -10.70 6.23
N SER A 181 3.42 -9.65 6.08
CA SER A 181 4.63 -9.44 6.86
C SER A 181 4.36 -8.46 8.00
N VAL A 182 5.06 -8.61 9.11
CA VAL A 182 4.90 -7.77 10.30
C VAL A 182 6.27 -7.24 10.72
N LEU A 183 6.42 -5.93 10.84
CA LEU A 183 7.64 -5.30 11.36
C LEU A 183 7.58 -5.15 12.89
N PRO A 184 8.72 -4.97 13.57
CA PRO A 184 8.69 -4.37 14.90
C PRO A 184 8.20 -2.91 14.79
N TRP A 185 7.78 -2.32 15.93
CA TRP A 185 7.49 -0.89 15.92
C TRP A 185 8.72 -0.07 15.54
N MET A 186 8.55 0.86 14.60
CA MET A 186 9.61 1.74 14.10
C MET A 186 9.08 3.16 13.98
N VAL A 187 9.98 4.15 13.94
CA VAL A 187 9.61 5.56 13.80
C VAL A 187 9.13 5.82 12.38
N ALA A 188 7.92 6.39 12.24
CA ALA A 188 7.32 6.74 10.96
C ALA A 188 8.13 7.78 10.19
N GLY A 189 8.11 7.72 8.85
CA GLY A 189 8.77 8.68 7.98
C GLY A 189 10.29 8.57 7.92
N THR A 190 10.88 7.51 8.45
CA THR A 190 12.34 7.27 8.41
C THR A 190 12.74 6.40 7.21
N VAL A 191 13.98 6.57 6.75
CA VAL A 191 14.57 5.72 5.71
C VAL A 191 14.70 4.27 6.20
N GLU A 192 14.96 4.07 7.48
CA GLU A 192 15.07 2.76 8.13
C GLU A 192 13.75 1.98 8.03
N LEU A 193 12.61 2.64 8.30
CA LEU A 193 11.28 2.04 8.11
C LEU A 193 11.06 1.68 6.63
N GLY A 194 11.50 2.55 5.72
CA GLY A 194 11.42 2.32 4.28
C GLY A 194 12.19 1.09 3.84
N LEU A 195 13.43 0.94 4.30
CA LEU A 195 14.28 -0.22 3.99
C LEU A 195 13.72 -1.52 4.58
N ALA A 196 13.27 -1.49 5.84
CA ALA A 196 12.67 -2.65 6.49
C ALA A 196 11.36 -3.08 5.80
N SER A 197 10.53 -2.11 5.37
CA SER A 197 9.29 -2.39 4.64
C SER A 197 9.58 -2.99 3.26
N ALA A 198 10.56 -2.46 2.55
CA ALA A 198 10.98 -2.96 1.24
C ALA A 198 11.51 -4.40 1.34
N GLU A 199 12.33 -4.71 2.35
CA GLU A 199 12.80 -6.08 2.60
C GLU A 199 11.62 -7.05 2.78
N LYS A 200 10.62 -6.68 3.56
CA LYS A 200 9.42 -7.49 3.77
C LYS A 200 8.55 -7.65 2.52
N MET A 201 8.54 -6.64 1.65
CA MET A 201 7.80 -6.68 0.39
C MET A 201 8.43 -7.60 -0.68
N HIS A 202 9.58 -8.21 -0.44
CA HIS A 202 10.03 -9.34 -1.26
C HIS A 202 9.10 -10.55 -1.14
N ASP A 203 8.60 -10.81 0.07
CA ASP A 203 7.90 -12.05 0.41
C ASP A 203 6.38 -11.88 0.53
N SER A 204 5.89 -10.64 0.60
CA SER A 204 4.48 -10.34 0.81
C SER A 204 4.12 -8.97 0.23
N ARG A 205 2.94 -8.86 -0.36
CA ARG A 205 2.38 -7.57 -0.81
C ARG A 205 1.85 -6.71 0.31
N VAL A 206 1.80 -7.24 1.54
CA VAL A 206 1.27 -6.54 2.71
C VAL A 206 2.32 -6.50 3.80
N VAL A 207 2.56 -5.30 4.33
CA VAL A 207 3.41 -5.08 5.51
C VAL A 207 2.60 -4.37 6.59
N ILE A 208 2.54 -4.96 7.76
CA ILE A 208 1.87 -4.38 8.93
C ILE A 208 2.93 -3.65 9.76
N TRP A 209 2.63 -2.39 10.08
CA TRP A 209 3.38 -1.54 10.98
C TRP A 209 2.67 -1.49 12.34
N PRO A 210 3.13 -2.25 13.35
CA PRO A 210 2.46 -2.32 14.65
C PRO A 210 2.24 -0.95 15.26
N HIS A 211 1.02 -0.73 15.79
CA HIS A 211 0.58 0.53 16.40
C HIS A 211 0.59 1.75 15.45
N HIS A 212 0.66 1.52 14.13
CA HIS A 212 0.66 2.56 13.12
C HIS A 212 -0.39 2.26 12.04
N GLY A 213 -0.20 1.20 11.27
CA GLY A 213 -1.12 0.88 10.18
C GLY A 213 -0.66 -0.26 9.29
N ILE A 214 -1.05 -0.19 8.04
CA ILE A 214 -0.80 -1.21 7.02
C ILE A 214 -0.29 -0.57 5.74
N MET A 215 0.64 -1.23 5.05
CA MET A 215 1.07 -0.88 3.71
C MET A 215 0.77 -2.05 2.77
N GLY A 216 0.11 -1.78 1.65
CA GLY A 216 -0.25 -2.76 0.64
C GLY A 216 0.26 -2.38 -0.75
N ALA A 217 0.65 -3.38 -1.54
CA ALA A 217 1.05 -3.23 -2.93
C ALA A 217 0.05 -3.90 -3.87
N GLY A 218 -0.31 -3.23 -4.98
CA GLY A 218 -1.24 -3.75 -5.97
C GLY A 218 -0.94 -3.29 -7.39
N GLN A 219 -1.64 -3.90 -8.35
CA GLN A 219 -1.49 -3.60 -9.78
C GLN A 219 -2.24 -2.30 -10.16
N SER A 220 -3.33 -2.02 -9.47
CA SER A 220 -4.16 -0.83 -9.65
C SER A 220 -4.53 -0.24 -8.29
N MET A 221 -5.16 0.93 -8.31
CA MET A 221 -5.74 1.56 -7.11
C MET A 221 -6.76 0.64 -6.44
N ASP A 222 -7.65 0.02 -7.22
CA ASP A 222 -8.67 -0.90 -6.72
C ASP A 222 -8.06 -2.18 -6.15
N ASP A 223 -7.01 -2.73 -6.79
CA ASP A 223 -6.34 -3.93 -6.31
C ASP A 223 -5.62 -3.69 -4.97
N ALA A 224 -4.88 -2.59 -4.86
CA ALA A 224 -4.22 -2.22 -3.60
C ALA A 224 -5.22 -1.92 -2.48
N PHE A 225 -6.31 -1.20 -2.79
CA PHE A 225 -7.37 -0.91 -1.83
C PHE A 225 -8.10 -2.19 -1.40
N GLY A 226 -8.52 -3.03 -2.35
CA GLY A 226 -9.22 -4.29 -2.08
C GLY A 226 -8.36 -5.29 -1.28
N LEU A 227 -7.05 -5.31 -1.51
CA LEU A 227 -6.11 -6.09 -0.71
C LEU A 227 -6.12 -5.63 0.76
N VAL A 228 -5.96 -4.33 1.00
CA VAL A 228 -5.98 -3.77 2.36
C VAL A 228 -7.35 -3.95 3.02
N GLU A 229 -8.44 -3.73 2.27
CA GLU A 229 -9.82 -3.93 2.75
C GLU A 229 -10.07 -5.38 3.18
N THR A 230 -9.56 -6.36 2.43
CA THR A 230 -9.70 -7.78 2.77
C THR A 230 -8.95 -8.13 4.05
N VAL A 231 -7.72 -7.63 4.21
CA VAL A 231 -6.93 -7.83 5.44
C VAL A 231 -7.62 -7.18 6.64
N GLU A 232 -8.06 -5.93 6.50
CA GLU A 232 -8.75 -5.19 7.57
C GLU A 232 -10.07 -5.87 7.97
N LYS A 233 -10.85 -6.36 7.02
CA LYS A 233 -12.09 -7.09 7.28
C LYS A 233 -11.83 -8.37 8.09
N ALA A 234 -10.81 -9.13 7.73
CA ALA A 234 -10.44 -10.32 8.49
C ALA A 234 -10.02 -9.97 9.93
N ALA A 235 -9.23 -8.91 10.08
CA ALA A 235 -8.83 -8.41 11.40
C ALA A 235 -10.04 -7.91 12.23
N ASP A 236 -11.01 -7.22 11.61
CA ASP A 236 -12.24 -6.78 12.30
C ASP A 236 -13.04 -7.97 12.81
N ILE A 237 -13.21 -9.02 12.00
CA ILE A 237 -13.87 -10.25 12.43
C ILE A 237 -13.09 -10.89 13.59
N TYR A 238 -11.77 -11.01 13.45
CA TYR A 238 -10.92 -11.56 14.51
C TYR A 238 -11.11 -10.78 15.83
N MET A 239 -11.01 -9.46 15.78
CA MET A 239 -11.13 -8.59 16.96
C MET A 239 -12.52 -8.68 17.62
N ARG A 240 -13.59 -8.77 16.83
CA ARG A 240 -14.97 -8.94 17.36
C ARG A 240 -15.14 -10.29 18.05
N VAL A 241 -14.64 -11.36 17.45
CA VAL A 241 -14.75 -12.70 18.03
C VAL A 241 -13.85 -12.87 19.26
N ALA A 242 -12.65 -12.30 19.26
CA ALA A 242 -11.73 -12.33 20.40
C ALA A 242 -12.32 -11.68 21.69
N GLN A 243 -13.27 -10.75 21.55
CA GLN A 243 -13.94 -10.12 22.67
C GLN A 243 -15.09 -10.97 23.27
N VAL A 244 -15.54 -12.01 22.57
CA VAL A 244 -16.65 -12.84 23.02
C VAL A 244 -16.15 -13.84 24.08
N PRO A 245 -16.86 -13.98 25.23
CA PRO A 245 -16.51 -15.01 26.20
C PRO A 245 -16.50 -16.42 25.57
N GLY A 246 -15.39 -17.14 25.70
CA GLY A 246 -15.19 -18.44 25.07
C GLY A 246 -14.60 -18.39 23.66
N GLY A 247 -14.45 -17.21 23.07
CA GLY A 247 -13.69 -16.98 21.83
C GLY A 247 -14.16 -17.81 20.63
N PHE A 248 -13.19 -18.23 19.84
CA PHE A 248 -13.43 -18.98 18.60
C PHE A 248 -13.89 -20.41 18.87
N LYS A 249 -15.10 -20.76 18.43
CA LYS A 249 -15.60 -22.15 18.44
C LYS A 249 -15.31 -22.90 17.15
N GLN A 250 -15.18 -22.17 16.05
CA GLN A 250 -14.88 -22.70 14.72
C GLN A 250 -13.93 -21.73 14.00
N ARG A 251 -13.10 -22.28 13.12
CA ARG A 251 -12.21 -21.56 12.20
C ARG A 251 -12.12 -22.35 10.91
N ILE A 252 -11.70 -21.71 9.82
CA ILE A 252 -11.36 -22.43 8.60
C ILE A 252 -10.12 -23.27 8.89
N THR A 253 -10.19 -24.58 8.67
CA THR A 253 -9.10 -25.52 8.96
C THR A 253 -8.03 -25.50 7.87
N SER A 254 -6.83 -26.06 8.15
CA SER A 254 -5.77 -26.22 7.14
C SER A 254 -6.25 -26.98 5.92
N ASP A 255 -6.96 -28.08 6.09
CA ASP A 255 -7.47 -28.88 4.96
C ASP A 255 -8.44 -28.07 4.10
N GLN A 256 -9.35 -27.30 4.73
CA GLN A 256 -10.27 -26.40 4.00
C GLN A 256 -9.53 -25.28 3.28
N LEU A 257 -8.47 -24.73 3.84
CA LEU A 257 -7.63 -23.75 3.18
C LEU A 257 -6.86 -24.36 2.00
N TRP A 258 -6.41 -25.61 2.10
CA TRP A 258 -5.83 -26.35 0.98
C TRP A 258 -6.84 -26.60 -0.13
N ASP A 259 -8.09 -26.93 0.19
CA ASP A 259 -9.18 -27.10 -0.79
C ASP A 259 -9.46 -25.77 -1.53
N LEU A 260 -9.43 -24.65 -0.83
CA LEU A 260 -9.53 -23.30 -1.42
C LEU A 260 -8.36 -23.00 -2.35
N ALA A 261 -7.12 -23.26 -1.92
CA ALA A 261 -5.93 -23.03 -2.72
C ALA A 261 -6.00 -23.81 -4.04
N GLU A 262 -6.38 -25.08 -3.99
CA GLU A 262 -6.57 -25.93 -5.18
C GLU A 262 -7.68 -25.39 -6.10
N ARG A 263 -8.83 -25.03 -5.51
CA ARG A 263 -9.99 -24.53 -6.25
C ARG A 263 -9.71 -23.25 -7.03
N PHE A 264 -8.93 -22.33 -6.42
CA PHE A 264 -8.63 -21.01 -6.99
C PHE A 264 -7.24 -20.93 -7.67
N GLY A 265 -6.49 -22.03 -7.67
CA GLY A 265 -5.17 -22.09 -8.33
C GLY A 265 -4.12 -21.16 -7.68
N VAL A 266 -4.23 -20.92 -6.37
CA VAL A 266 -3.27 -20.12 -5.62
C VAL A 266 -2.33 -21.01 -4.81
N THR A 267 -1.11 -20.52 -4.54
CA THR A 267 -0.12 -21.23 -3.74
C THR A 267 0.07 -20.52 -2.41
N PRO A 268 -0.39 -21.11 -1.29
CA PRO A 268 -0.18 -20.55 0.03
C PRO A 268 1.30 -20.44 0.37
N LYS A 269 1.71 -19.33 1.01
CA LYS A 269 3.07 -19.13 1.52
C LYS A 269 3.49 -20.33 2.39
N ALA A 270 4.67 -20.88 2.09
CA ALA A 270 5.17 -22.08 2.74
C ALA A 270 5.32 -21.94 4.27
N GLY A 271 4.99 -23.00 5.00
CA GLY A 271 5.16 -23.09 6.45
C GLY A 271 4.14 -22.31 7.27
N ILE A 272 3.01 -21.92 6.69
CA ILE A 272 1.86 -21.32 7.39
C ILE A 272 0.77 -22.38 7.63
N LEU A 273 0.46 -23.17 6.61
CA LEU A 273 -0.51 -24.27 6.73
C LEU A 273 0.21 -25.55 7.19
N GLU A 274 -0.46 -26.34 8.00
CA GLU A 274 -0.07 -27.71 8.29
C GLU A 274 -0.17 -28.56 7.02
N GLU A 275 0.62 -29.64 6.97
CA GLU A 275 0.50 -30.62 5.89
C GLU A 275 -0.93 -31.18 5.82
N ARG A 276 -1.40 -31.39 4.59
CA ARG A 276 -2.76 -31.91 4.35
C ARG A 276 -2.92 -33.27 5.01
N SER A 277 -3.99 -33.43 5.81
CA SER A 277 -4.35 -34.73 6.36
C SER A 277 -4.69 -35.69 5.21
N ARG A 278 -4.04 -36.83 5.16
CA ARG A 278 -4.26 -37.87 4.14
C ARG A 278 -5.55 -38.66 4.39
#